data_c953c68fb0cc8cf864b39de1a062076b
#
_entry.id   c953c68fb0cc8cf864b39de1a062076b
#
_cell.length_a   1.000
_cell.length_b   1.000
_cell.length_c   1.000
_cell.angle_alpha   90.00
_cell.angle_beta   90.00
_cell.angle_gamma   90.00
#
_symmetry.space_group_name_H-M   'P 1'
#
loop_
_entity.id
_entity.type
_entity.pdbx_description
1 polymer ?
#
loop_
_entity_poly.entity_id
_entity_poly.type
_entity_poly.pdbx_seq_one_letter_code
_entity_poly.pdbx_strand_id
1 'polypeptide(L)'
;AKAMEPIFIMNEDQRAILQTVARFVAAEVTPRAAELDADPDPANGYSFEIVEKAHEVGIRTMTLSEQWGGLGTDSLTTAMVIEELAKGDLGVSVIFAQTLKIAQIMQKALNAEQQARVLPAFARDPRGMLAIGITEPDNASNYFLPYPTPFRTSAEKTLGGWIVNGMKHFISNGNRASYYLLFVQTEKGKPMAEGATCFLLERDRPGFTIGRVHDKMGERLANNAELVFQDCFIPDENVVGTAGAGFGILGEFFPQSNAYAAASITGVAGALHKKAIDWAKLRIQGGRPLIEHDGIRAQLAEMRMLIDASRSYIHRACWLADHQEHGWDKTLGVLPKAMASQAAWKIATWCMEIHGGHGYMKEFGVAKLVRDAAAFLHSDGVNRTLFLKAANLMFHS
;
A
#
# COMPACT_ATOMS: atom_id res chain seq x y z
N ALA A 1 20.59 28.23 -1.87
CA ALA A 1 20.40 26.80 -2.04
C ALA A 1 20.38 26.17 -0.65
N LYS A 2 19.25 25.59 -0.19
CA LYS A 2 19.25 24.75 1.00
C LYS A 2 20.22 23.60 0.75
N ALA A 3 21.16 23.38 1.67
CA ALA A 3 22.02 22.23 1.61
C ALA A 3 21.12 20.97 1.60
N MET A 4 21.36 20.09 0.65
CA MET A 4 20.62 18.83 0.53
C MET A 4 20.94 17.98 1.75
N GLU A 5 19.94 17.74 2.63
CA GLU A 5 20.14 16.89 3.79
C GLU A 5 20.33 15.42 3.35
N PRO A 6 21.25 14.67 3.97
CA PRO A 6 21.46 13.28 3.64
C PRO A 6 20.20 12.46 3.93
N ILE A 7 19.65 11.77 2.93
CA ILE A 7 18.41 10.97 3.01
C ILE A 7 18.51 9.76 3.96
N PHE A 8 19.69 9.41 4.41
CA PHE A 8 19.93 8.30 5.33
C PHE A 8 20.03 8.74 6.81
N ILE A 9 19.96 10.04 7.10
CA ILE A 9 19.92 10.58 8.46
C ILE A 9 18.55 11.18 8.73
N MET A 10 17.81 10.56 9.65
CA MET A 10 16.53 11.10 10.09
C MET A 10 16.71 12.43 10.82
N ASN A 11 15.91 13.43 10.46
CA ASN A 11 15.78 14.67 11.19
C ASN A 11 14.98 14.49 12.50
N GLU A 12 14.84 15.55 13.30
CA GLU A 12 14.16 15.49 14.60
C GLU A 12 12.66 15.21 14.46
N ASP A 13 12.01 15.80 13.46
CA ASP A 13 10.57 15.62 13.21
C ASP A 13 10.28 14.17 12.80
N GLN A 14 11.08 13.60 11.91
CA GLN A 14 10.95 12.19 11.50
C GLN A 14 11.11 11.25 12.70
N ARG A 15 12.10 11.51 13.58
CA ARG A 15 12.28 10.72 14.80
C ARG A 15 11.07 10.81 15.74
N ALA A 16 10.52 12.01 15.93
CA ALA A 16 9.36 12.24 16.80
C ALA A 16 8.11 11.53 16.24
N ILE A 17 7.87 11.64 14.93
CA ILE A 17 6.78 10.94 14.24
C ILE A 17 6.92 9.43 14.42
N LEU A 18 8.09 8.86 14.12
CA LEU A 18 8.31 7.42 14.23
C LEU A 18 8.18 6.89 15.66
N GLN A 19 8.63 7.66 16.68
CA GLN A 19 8.42 7.29 18.08
C GLN A 19 6.92 7.24 18.44
N THR A 20 6.13 8.17 17.90
CA THR A 20 4.68 8.19 18.11
C THR A 20 4.03 6.98 17.42
N VAL A 21 4.41 6.69 16.18
CA VAL A 21 3.91 5.52 15.45
C VAL A 21 4.32 4.22 16.13
N ALA A 22 5.56 4.10 16.60
CA ALA A 22 6.01 2.90 17.31
C ALA A 22 5.22 2.65 18.61
N ARG A 23 4.90 3.70 19.37
CA ARG A 23 4.01 3.59 20.55
C ARG A 23 2.60 3.16 20.15
N PHE A 24 2.04 3.75 19.12
CA PHE A 24 0.73 3.35 18.57
C PHE A 24 0.73 1.88 18.15
N VAL A 25 1.74 1.42 17.41
CA VAL A 25 1.87 0.03 16.98
C VAL A 25 1.92 -0.92 18.18
N ALA A 26 2.73 -0.59 19.17
CA ALA A 26 2.89 -1.43 20.37
C ALA A 26 1.60 -1.49 21.22
N ALA A 27 0.86 -0.39 21.32
CA ALA A 27 -0.33 -0.29 22.16
C ALA A 27 -1.61 -0.79 21.47
N GLU A 28 -1.78 -0.47 20.17
CA GLU A 28 -3.06 -0.63 19.49
C GLU A 28 -3.06 -1.71 18.40
N VAL A 29 -1.94 -1.99 17.75
CA VAL A 29 -1.88 -2.93 16.62
C VAL A 29 -1.40 -4.31 17.08
N THR A 30 -0.21 -4.40 17.64
CA THR A 30 0.43 -5.67 17.97
C THR A 30 -0.42 -6.57 18.87
N PRO A 31 -1.10 -6.06 19.92
CA PRO A 31 -1.89 -6.91 20.81
C PRO A 31 -3.13 -7.52 20.15
N ARG A 32 -3.66 -6.91 19.11
CA ARG A 32 -4.90 -7.33 18.42
C ARG A 32 -4.65 -8.13 17.15
N ALA A 33 -3.46 -8.03 16.57
CA ALA A 33 -3.17 -8.53 15.23
C ALA A 33 -3.44 -10.04 15.07
N ALA A 34 -3.06 -10.85 16.05
CA ALA A 34 -3.22 -12.31 15.97
C ALA A 34 -4.70 -12.75 16.04
N GLU A 35 -5.50 -12.11 16.87
CA GLU A 35 -6.92 -12.40 17.01
C GLU A 35 -7.69 -12.00 15.74
N LEU A 36 -7.45 -10.79 15.23
CA LEU A 36 -8.07 -10.29 14.01
C LEU A 36 -7.67 -11.12 12.77
N ASP A 37 -6.40 -11.54 12.69
CA ASP A 37 -5.93 -12.43 11.61
C ASP A 37 -6.62 -13.80 11.63
N ALA A 38 -6.98 -14.29 12.81
CA ALA A 38 -7.56 -15.61 12.99
C ALA A 38 -9.10 -15.65 12.81
N ASP A 39 -9.76 -14.50 12.67
CA ASP A 39 -11.22 -14.44 12.52
C ASP A 39 -11.63 -15.16 11.21
N PRO A 40 -12.61 -16.09 11.26
CA PRO A 40 -13.04 -16.83 10.07
C PRO A 40 -13.76 -15.95 9.04
N ASP A 41 -14.40 -14.85 9.46
CA ASP A 41 -14.99 -13.87 8.56
C ASP A 41 -13.93 -12.84 8.16
N PRO A 42 -13.51 -12.79 6.88
CA PRO A 42 -12.48 -11.85 6.45
C PRO A 42 -12.84 -10.38 6.67
N ALA A 43 -14.13 -10.05 6.75
CA ALA A 43 -14.57 -8.68 7.01
C ALA A 43 -14.22 -8.22 8.43
N ASN A 44 -14.17 -9.14 9.40
CA ASN A 44 -13.85 -8.85 10.80
C ASN A 44 -12.34 -8.66 11.07
N GLY A 45 -11.47 -9.01 10.13
CA GLY A 45 -10.03 -8.70 10.23
C GLY A 45 -9.76 -7.19 10.32
N TYR A 46 -10.62 -6.36 9.72
CA TYR A 46 -10.50 -4.91 9.78
C TYR A 46 -11.03 -4.34 11.10
N SER A 47 -10.26 -3.46 11.74
CA SER A 47 -10.63 -2.83 13.00
C SER A 47 -10.84 -1.32 12.86
N PHE A 48 -12.08 -0.87 13.07
CA PHE A 48 -12.38 0.56 13.18
C PHE A 48 -11.70 1.20 14.39
N GLU A 49 -11.54 0.48 15.50
CA GLU A 49 -10.87 0.99 16.68
C GLU A 49 -9.41 1.37 16.41
N ILE A 50 -8.67 0.52 15.67
CA ILE A 50 -7.30 0.83 15.24
C ILE A 50 -7.29 2.09 14.37
N VAL A 51 -8.26 2.26 13.47
CA VAL A 51 -8.35 3.43 12.58
C VAL A 51 -8.67 4.70 13.36
N GLU A 52 -9.61 4.65 14.31
CA GLU A 52 -9.94 5.78 15.18
C GLU A 52 -8.75 6.19 16.06
N LYS A 53 -8.01 5.24 16.62
CA LYS A 53 -6.80 5.51 17.39
C LYS A 53 -5.67 6.10 16.52
N ALA A 54 -5.53 5.64 15.29
CA ALA A 54 -4.60 6.23 14.32
C ALA A 54 -4.99 7.66 13.94
N HIS A 55 -6.30 7.96 13.87
CA HIS A 55 -6.78 9.32 13.67
C HIS A 55 -6.39 10.24 14.84
N GLU A 56 -6.59 9.80 16.08
CA GLU A 56 -6.24 10.57 17.29
C GLU A 56 -4.76 10.99 17.32
N VAL A 57 -3.86 10.16 16.78
CA VAL A 57 -2.41 10.45 16.73
C VAL A 57 -1.94 11.01 15.36
N GLY A 58 -2.88 11.35 14.46
CA GLY A 58 -2.61 12.05 13.21
C GLY A 58 -2.08 11.18 12.05
N ILE A 59 -1.98 9.86 12.21
CA ILE A 59 -1.43 8.96 11.17
C ILE A 59 -2.31 8.99 9.90
N ARG A 60 -3.62 8.92 10.05
CA ARG A 60 -4.57 8.77 8.94
C ARG A 60 -4.55 9.93 7.93
N THR A 61 -4.22 11.12 8.40
CA THR A 61 -4.26 12.37 7.60
C THR A 61 -2.89 13.00 7.40
N MET A 62 -1.81 12.35 7.81
CA MET A 62 -0.48 12.96 7.86
C MET A 62 0.04 13.49 6.51
N THR A 63 -0.39 12.92 5.39
CA THR A 63 -0.01 13.37 4.04
C THR A 63 -0.85 14.53 3.51
N LEU A 64 -1.99 14.85 4.16
CA LEU A 64 -2.71 16.08 3.85
C LEU A 64 -1.86 17.29 4.27
N SER A 65 -1.95 18.37 3.49
CA SER A 65 -1.36 19.65 3.88
C SER A 65 -2.04 20.21 5.13
N GLU A 66 -1.37 21.13 5.83
CA GLU A 66 -1.87 21.75 7.05
C GLU A 66 -3.23 22.42 6.88
N GLN A 67 -3.49 23.03 5.71
CA GLN A 67 -4.79 23.65 5.40
C GLN A 67 -5.96 22.65 5.46
N TRP A 68 -5.71 21.35 5.29
CA TRP A 68 -6.69 20.26 5.36
C TRP A 68 -6.61 19.47 6.66
N GLY A 69 -5.81 19.93 7.63
CA GLY A 69 -5.67 19.27 8.93
C GLY A 69 -4.67 18.12 8.98
N GLY A 70 -3.73 18.05 8.05
CA GLY A 70 -2.63 17.10 8.03
C GLY A 70 -1.28 17.71 8.48
N LEU A 71 -0.22 16.95 8.28
CA LEU A 71 1.17 17.35 8.58
C LEU A 71 1.97 17.71 7.32
N GLY A 72 1.43 17.45 6.13
CA GLY A 72 2.12 17.64 4.86
C GLY A 72 3.38 16.79 4.73
N THR A 73 3.38 15.57 5.28
CA THR A 73 4.57 14.71 5.25
C THR A 73 4.96 14.35 3.82
N ASP A 74 6.27 14.37 3.57
CA ASP A 74 6.87 13.95 2.32
C ASP A 74 6.81 12.43 2.10
N SER A 75 7.14 11.98 0.91
CA SER A 75 7.10 10.55 0.56
C SER A 75 8.09 9.72 1.37
N LEU A 76 9.25 10.26 1.72
CA LEU A 76 10.26 9.58 2.52
C LEU A 76 9.76 9.33 3.96
N THR A 77 9.27 10.37 4.63
CA THR A 77 8.70 10.25 5.98
C THR A 77 7.49 9.33 6.00
N THR A 78 6.63 9.42 4.99
CA THR A 78 5.48 8.54 4.83
C THR A 78 5.90 7.08 4.68
N ALA A 79 6.92 6.77 3.88
CA ALA A 79 7.44 5.41 3.74
C ALA A 79 8.02 4.85 5.06
N MET A 80 8.71 5.68 5.84
CA MET A 80 9.22 5.31 7.16
C MET A 80 8.07 4.93 8.12
N VAL A 81 6.99 5.71 8.11
CA VAL A 81 5.79 5.42 8.92
C VAL A 81 5.11 4.13 8.48
N ILE A 82 4.97 3.92 7.18
CA ILE A 82 4.39 2.69 6.60
C ILE A 82 5.22 1.46 7.01
N GLU A 83 6.54 1.55 6.97
CA GLU A 83 7.42 0.48 7.44
C GLU A 83 7.23 0.19 8.93
N GLU A 84 7.11 1.22 9.76
CA GLU A 84 6.91 1.07 11.21
C GLU A 84 5.57 0.40 11.53
N LEU A 85 4.48 0.82 10.86
CA LEU A 85 3.16 0.20 10.99
C LEU A 85 3.20 -1.31 10.67
N ALA A 86 3.93 -1.70 9.63
CA ALA A 86 4.02 -3.09 9.20
C ALA A 86 4.79 -4.00 10.16
N LYS A 87 5.58 -3.45 11.07
CA LYS A 87 6.20 -4.24 12.15
C LYS A 87 5.14 -4.80 13.13
N GLY A 88 4.02 -4.12 13.28
CA GLY A 88 2.88 -4.62 14.05
C GLY A 88 1.98 -5.54 13.25
N ASP A 89 1.60 -5.11 12.05
CA ASP A 89 0.76 -5.89 11.14
C ASP A 89 0.81 -5.34 9.71
N LEU A 90 0.94 -6.24 8.72
CA LEU A 90 0.99 -5.87 7.31
C LEU A 90 -0.33 -5.22 6.84
N GLY A 91 -1.47 -5.81 7.21
CA GLY A 91 -2.78 -5.30 6.79
C GLY A 91 -3.03 -3.89 7.30
N VAL A 92 -2.69 -3.61 8.57
CA VAL A 92 -2.76 -2.25 9.14
C VAL A 92 -1.87 -1.28 8.37
N SER A 93 -0.64 -1.68 8.04
CA SER A 93 0.24 -0.87 7.21
C SER A 93 -0.38 -0.56 5.84
N VAL A 94 -0.99 -1.56 5.19
CA VAL A 94 -1.56 -1.43 3.84
C VAL A 94 -2.79 -0.53 3.82
N ILE A 95 -3.71 -0.62 4.79
CA ILE A 95 -4.90 0.25 4.80
C ILE A 95 -4.50 1.73 4.91
N PHE A 96 -3.47 2.04 5.70
CA PHE A 96 -2.95 3.41 5.80
C PHE A 96 -2.10 3.78 4.59
N ALA A 97 -1.23 2.91 4.09
CA ALA A 97 -0.44 3.19 2.87
C ALA A 97 -1.33 3.56 1.68
N GLN A 98 -2.45 2.84 1.49
CA GLN A 98 -3.43 3.16 0.46
C GLN A 98 -4.09 4.53 0.71
N THR A 99 -4.57 4.78 1.92
CA THR A 99 -5.23 6.04 2.26
C THR A 99 -4.29 7.23 2.12
N LEU A 100 -3.07 7.14 2.63
CA LEU A 100 -2.06 8.21 2.56
C LEU A 100 -1.65 8.54 1.13
N LYS A 101 -1.43 7.51 0.32
CA LYS A 101 -1.13 7.65 -1.11
C LYS A 101 -2.27 8.34 -1.87
N ILE A 102 -3.50 7.87 -1.66
CA ILE A 102 -4.66 8.40 -2.37
C ILE A 102 -4.96 9.83 -1.92
N ALA A 103 -4.74 10.17 -0.65
CA ALA A 103 -4.83 11.54 -0.17
C ALA A 103 -3.82 12.48 -0.87
N GLN A 104 -2.59 12.02 -1.12
CA GLN A 104 -1.61 12.77 -1.91
C GLN A 104 -2.07 12.97 -3.35
N ILE A 105 -2.62 11.91 -3.99
CA ILE A 105 -3.16 12.00 -5.35
C ILE A 105 -4.33 12.99 -5.39
N MET A 106 -5.28 12.89 -4.47
CA MET A 106 -6.47 13.76 -4.43
C MET A 106 -6.10 15.23 -4.29
N GLN A 107 -5.13 15.58 -3.45
CA GLN A 107 -4.70 16.98 -3.28
C GLN A 107 -4.14 17.59 -4.58
N LYS A 108 -3.58 16.78 -5.47
CA LYS A 108 -3.00 17.25 -6.72
C LYS A 108 -3.97 17.13 -7.90
N ALA A 109 -4.76 16.08 -7.96
CA ALA A 109 -5.62 15.76 -9.10
C ALA A 109 -7.01 16.37 -9.03
N LEU A 110 -7.57 16.54 -7.83
CA LEU A 110 -8.89 17.16 -7.66
C LEU A 110 -8.81 18.67 -7.92
N ASN A 111 -9.83 19.22 -8.59
CA ASN A 111 -9.99 20.66 -8.71
C ASN A 111 -10.39 21.30 -7.37
N ALA A 112 -10.38 22.64 -7.30
CA ALA A 112 -10.64 23.37 -6.04
C ALA A 112 -12.00 23.05 -5.40
N GLU A 113 -13.05 22.87 -6.21
CA GLU A 113 -14.40 22.55 -5.74
C GLU A 113 -14.47 21.13 -5.16
N GLN A 114 -13.88 20.18 -5.87
CA GLN A 114 -13.77 18.79 -5.40
C GLN A 114 -12.94 18.69 -4.12
N GLN A 115 -11.80 19.39 -4.04
CA GLN A 115 -10.97 19.44 -2.83
C GLN A 115 -11.75 20.02 -1.64
N ALA A 116 -12.42 21.14 -1.82
CA ALA A 116 -13.19 21.80 -0.76
C ALA A 116 -14.35 20.93 -0.24
N ARG A 117 -14.93 20.10 -1.11
CA ARG A 117 -16.00 19.15 -0.75
C ARG A 117 -15.47 17.93 -0.01
N VAL A 118 -14.37 17.33 -0.47
CA VAL A 118 -13.93 16.00 -0.04
C VAL A 118 -12.90 16.06 1.08
N LEU A 119 -11.86 16.88 0.96
CA LEU A 119 -10.71 16.80 1.87
C LEU A 119 -11.05 17.18 3.32
N PRO A 120 -11.84 18.25 3.59
CA PRO A 120 -12.26 18.53 4.97
C PRO A 120 -13.21 17.48 5.55
N ALA A 121 -14.09 16.91 4.73
CA ALA A 121 -15.01 15.86 5.17
C ALA A 121 -14.23 14.58 5.54
N PHE A 122 -13.31 14.16 4.68
CA PHE A 122 -12.40 13.05 4.95
C PHE A 122 -11.54 13.29 6.20
N ALA A 123 -10.95 14.48 6.34
CA ALA A 123 -10.07 14.79 7.48
C ALA A 123 -10.79 14.71 8.84
N ARG A 124 -12.04 15.15 8.90
CA ARG A 124 -12.86 15.15 10.14
C ARG A 124 -13.44 13.79 10.51
N ASP A 125 -13.65 12.90 9.55
CA ASP A 125 -14.22 11.57 9.81
C ASP A 125 -13.15 10.65 10.43
N PRO A 126 -13.26 10.25 11.72
CA PRO A 126 -12.24 9.42 12.36
C PRO A 126 -12.13 8.02 11.75
N ARG A 127 -13.12 7.57 10.99
CA ARG A 127 -13.18 6.28 10.28
C ARG A 127 -12.93 6.41 8.79
N GLY A 128 -12.79 7.62 8.28
CA GLY A 128 -12.62 7.88 6.85
C GLY A 128 -11.39 7.21 6.27
N MET A 129 -11.57 6.38 5.25
CA MET A 129 -10.53 5.73 4.47
C MET A 129 -10.73 6.05 2.99
N LEU A 130 -9.69 5.85 2.20
CA LEU A 130 -9.69 6.09 0.77
C LEU A 130 -9.36 4.80 0.01
N ALA A 131 -9.92 4.66 -1.18
CA ALA A 131 -9.65 3.53 -2.06
C ALA A 131 -9.44 3.99 -3.51
N ILE A 132 -8.81 3.14 -4.30
CA ILE A 132 -8.62 3.33 -5.74
C ILE A 132 -9.14 2.09 -6.48
N GLY A 133 -10.07 2.29 -7.40
CA GLY A 133 -10.70 1.23 -8.18
C GLY A 133 -10.11 1.14 -9.58
N ILE A 134 -9.12 0.26 -9.77
CA ILE A 134 -8.47 0.02 -11.07
C ILE A 134 -8.68 -1.43 -11.50
N THR A 135 -8.20 -2.37 -10.70
CA THR A 135 -8.17 -3.81 -11.02
C THR A 135 -9.57 -4.38 -11.26
N GLU A 136 -9.67 -5.22 -12.27
CA GLU A 136 -10.89 -5.98 -12.63
C GLU A 136 -10.60 -7.48 -12.64
N PRO A 137 -11.61 -8.37 -12.71
CA PRO A 137 -11.39 -9.80 -12.79
C PRO A 137 -10.43 -10.22 -13.92
N ASP A 138 -10.50 -9.54 -15.08
CA ASP A 138 -9.69 -9.85 -16.27
C ASP A 138 -8.54 -8.86 -16.52
N ASN A 139 -8.42 -7.80 -15.73
CA ASN A 139 -7.42 -6.74 -15.89
C ASN A 139 -6.73 -6.44 -14.56
N ALA A 140 -5.58 -7.07 -14.33
CA ALA A 140 -4.76 -6.84 -13.14
C ALA A 140 -3.49 -6.05 -13.49
N SER A 141 -2.35 -6.72 -13.55
CA SER A 141 -1.05 -6.07 -13.85
C SER A 141 -0.90 -5.59 -15.29
N ASN A 142 -1.87 -5.84 -16.15
CA ASN A 142 -1.82 -5.41 -17.56
C ASN A 142 -1.65 -3.90 -17.73
N TYR A 143 -2.20 -3.10 -16.82
CA TYR A 143 -2.05 -1.64 -16.92
C TYR A 143 -0.62 -1.13 -16.67
N PHE A 144 0.29 -1.99 -16.19
CA PHE A 144 1.71 -1.68 -16.12
C PHE A 144 2.43 -1.77 -17.46
N LEU A 145 1.84 -2.39 -18.45
CA LEU A 145 2.40 -2.63 -19.78
C LEU A 145 1.48 -2.04 -20.85
N PRO A 146 2.00 -1.72 -22.04
CA PRO A 146 1.23 -1.09 -23.11
C PRO A 146 0.34 -2.12 -23.84
N TYR A 147 -0.56 -2.79 -23.09
CA TYR A 147 -1.53 -3.69 -23.70
C TYR A 147 -2.72 -2.92 -24.30
N PRO A 148 -3.23 -3.34 -25.46
CA PRO A 148 -4.34 -2.69 -26.15
C PRO A 148 -5.71 -3.08 -25.53
N THR A 149 -5.76 -3.43 -24.27
CA THR A 149 -6.97 -3.93 -23.59
C THR A 149 -7.73 -2.79 -22.93
N PRO A 150 -9.04 -2.60 -23.20
CA PRO A 150 -9.88 -1.68 -22.46
C PRO A 150 -10.26 -2.24 -21.09
N PHE A 151 -10.72 -1.40 -20.17
CA PHE A 151 -11.48 -1.86 -19.02
C PHE A 151 -12.84 -2.42 -19.45
N ARG A 152 -13.35 -3.41 -18.73
CA ARG A 152 -14.72 -3.92 -18.87
C ARG A 152 -15.72 -3.05 -18.11
N THR A 153 -15.32 -2.53 -16.93
CA THR A 153 -16.11 -1.49 -16.26
C THR A 153 -16.12 -0.26 -17.13
N SER A 154 -17.28 0.17 -17.58
CA SER A 154 -17.44 1.26 -18.54
C SER A 154 -18.47 2.29 -18.07
N ALA A 155 -18.38 3.48 -18.64
CA ALA A 155 -19.36 4.54 -18.43
C ALA A 155 -19.84 5.10 -19.75
N GLU A 156 -21.14 5.33 -19.84
CA GLU A 156 -21.78 5.99 -20.98
C GLU A 156 -22.23 7.40 -20.59
N LYS A 157 -21.93 8.36 -21.46
CA LYS A 157 -22.33 9.76 -21.25
C LYS A 157 -23.84 9.91 -21.30
N THR A 158 -24.41 10.63 -20.34
CA THR A 158 -25.81 10.99 -20.29
C THR A 158 -25.99 12.46 -19.91
N LEU A 159 -27.22 12.94 -19.77
CA LEU A 159 -27.49 14.32 -19.38
C LEU A 159 -26.95 14.58 -17.96
N GLY A 160 -26.01 15.50 -17.84
CA GLY A 160 -25.42 15.95 -16.58
C GLY A 160 -24.45 14.97 -15.92
N GLY A 161 -24.09 13.85 -16.57
CA GLY A 161 -23.17 12.88 -15.98
C GLY A 161 -22.95 11.63 -16.81
N TRP A 162 -22.69 10.54 -16.14
CA TRP A 162 -22.27 9.25 -16.69
C TRP A 162 -22.98 8.11 -15.98
N ILE A 163 -23.37 7.08 -16.71
CA ILE A 163 -23.90 5.83 -16.17
C ILE A 163 -22.80 4.79 -16.19
N VAL A 164 -22.39 4.33 -15.01
CA VAL A 164 -21.30 3.34 -14.82
C VAL A 164 -21.90 1.96 -14.62
N ASN A 165 -21.37 0.96 -15.35
CA ASN A 165 -21.70 -0.45 -15.20
C ASN A 165 -20.41 -1.29 -15.19
N GLY A 166 -20.38 -2.34 -14.35
CA GLY A 166 -19.28 -3.28 -14.28
C GLY A 166 -18.84 -3.58 -12.85
N MET A 167 -17.59 -4.04 -12.71
CA MET A 167 -17.04 -4.48 -11.43
C MET A 167 -15.54 -4.19 -11.35
N LYS A 168 -15.10 -3.72 -10.18
CA LYS A 168 -13.69 -3.71 -9.78
C LYS A 168 -13.42 -4.83 -8.78
N HIS A 169 -12.20 -5.36 -8.77
CA HIS A 169 -11.84 -6.57 -8.04
C HIS A 169 -10.59 -6.35 -7.20
N PHE A 170 -10.47 -7.02 -6.05
CA PHE A 170 -9.34 -6.91 -5.11
C PHE A 170 -9.05 -5.49 -4.61
N ILE A 171 -10.06 -4.66 -4.41
CA ILE A 171 -9.85 -3.26 -4.02
C ILE A 171 -9.57 -3.15 -2.53
N SER A 172 -8.35 -2.74 -2.18
CA SER A 172 -7.96 -2.44 -0.80
C SER A 172 -8.79 -1.29 -0.24
N ASN A 173 -9.27 -1.43 1.00
CA ASN A 173 -10.26 -0.55 1.62
C ASN A 173 -11.61 -0.49 0.87
N GLY A 174 -11.85 -1.37 -0.11
CA GLY A 174 -13.01 -1.28 -1.00
C GLY A 174 -14.35 -1.23 -0.27
N ASN A 175 -14.51 -2.00 0.81
CA ASN A 175 -15.72 -2.01 1.64
C ASN A 175 -15.67 -1.01 2.82
N ARG A 176 -14.59 -0.23 2.97
CA ARG A 176 -14.35 0.65 4.12
C ARG A 176 -14.16 2.11 3.76
N ALA A 177 -13.78 2.41 2.51
CA ALA A 177 -13.52 3.77 2.05
C ALA A 177 -14.78 4.64 2.03
N SER A 178 -14.60 5.92 2.33
CA SER A 178 -15.64 6.95 2.20
C SER A 178 -15.65 7.54 0.79
N TYR A 179 -14.46 7.63 0.17
CA TYR A 179 -14.26 8.15 -1.19
C TYR A 179 -13.33 7.25 -1.98
N TYR A 180 -13.57 7.21 -3.29
CA TYR A 180 -12.83 6.39 -4.24
C TYR A 180 -12.36 7.22 -5.43
N LEU A 181 -11.17 6.95 -5.93
CA LEU A 181 -10.77 7.28 -7.28
C LEU A 181 -11.07 6.07 -8.16
N LEU A 182 -12.05 6.19 -9.04
CA LEU A 182 -12.55 5.09 -9.87
C LEU A 182 -12.15 5.28 -11.31
N PHE A 183 -11.46 4.31 -11.91
CA PHE A 183 -11.02 4.32 -13.30
C PHE A 183 -11.91 3.40 -14.13
N VAL A 184 -12.62 3.96 -15.11
CA VAL A 184 -13.54 3.23 -15.97
C VAL A 184 -13.36 3.64 -17.43
N GLN A 185 -13.69 2.72 -18.34
CA GLN A 185 -13.63 2.96 -19.78
C GLN A 185 -14.76 3.91 -20.22
N THR A 186 -14.41 5.01 -20.82
CA THR A 186 -15.39 5.97 -21.41
C THR A 186 -15.28 6.07 -22.93
N GLU A 187 -14.09 5.78 -23.49
CA GLU A 187 -13.82 5.81 -24.92
C GLU A 187 -13.84 4.38 -25.48
N LYS A 188 -14.93 4.03 -26.19
CA LYS A 188 -15.08 2.69 -26.80
C LYS A 188 -13.98 2.42 -27.82
N GLY A 189 -13.41 1.22 -27.79
CA GLY A 189 -12.39 0.75 -28.74
C GLY A 189 -10.98 1.24 -28.49
N LYS A 190 -10.76 2.10 -27.48
CA LYS A 190 -9.39 2.51 -27.08
C LYS A 190 -8.85 1.62 -25.97
N PRO A 191 -7.53 1.45 -25.86
CA PRO A 191 -6.93 0.80 -24.71
C PRO A 191 -7.20 1.60 -23.43
N MET A 192 -7.12 0.95 -22.26
CA MET A 192 -7.39 1.60 -20.97
C MET A 192 -6.53 2.84 -20.73
N ALA A 193 -5.28 2.84 -21.20
CA ALA A 193 -4.37 3.97 -21.06
C ALA A 193 -4.81 5.23 -21.81
N GLU A 194 -5.64 5.10 -22.85
CA GLU A 194 -6.08 6.18 -23.72
C GLU A 194 -7.59 6.44 -23.66
N GLY A 195 -8.34 5.57 -23.01
CA GLY A 195 -9.80 5.62 -23.01
C GLY A 195 -10.47 5.57 -21.64
N ALA A 196 -9.68 5.51 -20.56
CA ALA A 196 -10.21 5.51 -19.21
C ALA A 196 -10.38 6.92 -18.66
N THR A 197 -11.45 7.12 -17.90
CA THR A 197 -11.71 8.33 -17.11
C THR A 197 -11.56 8.01 -15.64
N CYS A 198 -11.01 8.94 -14.87
CA CYS A 198 -11.03 8.90 -13.42
C CYS A 198 -12.23 9.65 -12.88
N PHE A 199 -12.99 9.00 -12.01
CA PHE A 199 -14.11 9.61 -11.30
C PHE A 199 -13.86 9.64 -9.80
N LEU A 200 -14.28 10.72 -9.16
CA LEU A 200 -14.46 10.79 -7.72
C LEU A 200 -15.80 10.13 -7.38
N LEU A 201 -15.77 9.06 -6.59
CA LEU A 201 -16.97 8.32 -6.20
C LEU A 201 -17.14 8.40 -4.68
N GLU A 202 -18.33 8.72 -4.22
CA GLU A 202 -18.76 8.65 -2.82
C GLU A 202 -19.35 7.26 -2.52
N ARG A 203 -19.16 6.79 -1.29
CA ARG A 203 -19.60 5.46 -0.85
C ARG A 203 -21.09 5.18 -1.05
N ASP A 204 -21.94 6.15 -0.73
CA ASP A 204 -23.40 5.94 -0.66
C ASP A 204 -24.11 6.27 -1.99
N ARG A 205 -23.37 6.25 -3.09
CA ARG A 205 -23.94 6.58 -4.40
C ARG A 205 -24.89 5.46 -4.88
N PRO A 206 -26.12 5.81 -5.28
CA PRO A 206 -27.07 4.82 -5.83
C PRO A 206 -26.49 4.08 -7.03
N GLY A 207 -26.70 2.77 -7.09
CA GLY A 207 -26.14 1.89 -8.12
C GLY A 207 -24.70 1.42 -7.86
N PHE A 208 -24.07 1.88 -6.78
CA PHE A 208 -22.80 1.36 -6.29
C PHE A 208 -23.04 0.48 -5.06
N THR A 209 -22.52 -0.74 -5.09
CA THR A 209 -22.60 -1.71 -3.99
C THR A 209 -21.27 -2.41 -3.78
N ILE A 210 -21.06 -2.89 -2.55
CA ILE A 210 -19.92 -3.73 -2.22
C ILE A 210 -20.32 -5.20 -2.45
N GLY A 211 -19.53 -5.89 -3.23
CA GLY A 211 -19.68 -7.32 -3.45
C GLY A 211 -18.94 -8.13 -2.37
N ARG A 212 -18.21 -9.14 -2.81
CA ARG A 212 -17.47 -10.03 -1.92
C ARG A 212 -16.30 -9.31 -1.23
N VAL A 213 -16.13 -9.58 0.07
CA VAL A 213 -14.86 -9.32 0.79
C VAL A 213 -14.02 -10.59 0.67
N HIS A 214 -12.78 -10.46 0.17
CA HIS A 214 -11.94 -11.61 -0.15
C HIS A 214 -11.30 -12.22 1.10
N ASP A 215 -11.38 -13.54 1.23
CA ASP A 215 -10.67 -14.32 2.24
C ASP A 215 -9.23 -14.57 1.76
N LYS A 216 -8.30 -13.80 2.29
CA LYS A 216 -6.89 -13.83 1.88
C LYS A 216 -6.07 -14.76 2.76
N MET A 217 -4.98 -15.29 2.22
CA MET A 217 -4.01 -16.10 2.93
C MET A 217 -3.30 -15.29 4.04
N GLY A 218 -2.87 -14.08 3.74
CA GLY A 218 -2.21 -13.12 4.63
C GLY A 218 -2.79 -11.72 4.48
N GLU A 219 -2.15 -10.73 5.14
CA GLU A 219 -2.63 -9.33 5.07
C GLU A 219 -4.12 -9.21 5.48
N ARG A 220 -4.56 -10.04 6.42
CA ARG A 220 -5.99 -10.21 6.71
C ARG A 220 -6.64 -9.02 7.40
N LEU A 221 -5.85 -8.15 8.05
CA LEU A 221 -6.36 -6.92 8.66
C LEU A 221 -6.65 -5.80 7.63
N ALA A 222 -6.24 -5.97 6.38
CA ALA A 222 -6.70 -5.15 5.27
C ALA A 222 -7.82 -5.87 4.52
N ASN A 223 -9.00 -5.28 4.44
CA ASN A 223 -10.04 -5.82 3.57
C ASN A 223 -9.77 -5.47 2.11
N ASN A 224 -9.91 -6.46 1.23
CA ASN A 224 -10.00 -6.28 -0.20
C ASN A 224 -11.39 -6.73 -0.65
N ALA A 225 -12.07 -5.90 -1.44
CA ALA A 225 -13.45 -6.16 -1.81
C ALA A 225 -13.70 -5.94 -3.30
N GLU A 226 -14.82 -6.50 -3.77
CA GLU A 226 -15.40 -6.18 -5.07
C GLU A 226 -16.22 -4.90 -4.97
N LEU A 227 -16.08 -4.02 -5.98
CA LEU A 227 -16.92 -2.85 -6.17
C LEU A 227 -17.82 -3.13 -7.36
N VAL A 228 -19.13 -3.14 -7.15
CA VAL A 228 -20.12 -3.50 -8.17
C VAL A 228 -20.93 -2.28 -8.56
N PHE A 229 -21.02 -2.03 -9.87
CA PHE A 229 -21.74 -0.90 -10.44
C PHE A 229 -22.87 -1.40 -11.33
N GLN A 230 -24.09 -0.96 -11.03
CA GLN A 230 -25.28 -1.27 -11.80
C GLN A 230 -26.07 0.03 -11.97
N ASP A 231 -26.06 0.55 -13.21
CA ASP A 231 -26.65 1.82 -13.57
C ASP A 231 -26.30 2.97 -12.60
N CYS A 232 -25.02 2.99 -12.15
CA CYS A 232 -24.52 3.94 -11.19
C CYS A 232 -24.31 5.30 -11.87
N PHE A 233 -25.15 6.29 -11.53
CA PHE A 233 -25.00 7.64 -12.05
C PHE A 233 -23.89 8.39 -11.31
N ILE A 234 -22.91 8.91 -12.06
CA ILE A 234 -21.86 9.80 -11.55
C ILE A 234 -21.97 11.15 -12.27
N PRO A 235 -22.16 12.28 -11.57
CA PRO A 235 -22.32 13.59 -12.21
C PRO A 235 -21.00 14.07 -12.83
N ASP A 236 -21.11 14.98 -13.81
CA ASP A 236 -19.96 15.55 -14.51
C ASP A 236 -18.95 16.24 -13.58
N GLU A 237 -19.43 16.86 -12.52
CA GLU A 237 -18.58 17.50 -11.50
C GLU A 237 -17.67 16.53 -10.73
N ASN A 238 -17.91 15.22 -10.86
CA ASN A 238 -17.08 14.17 -10.26
C ASN A 238 -16.02 13.61 -11.22
N VAL A 239 -15.94 14.11 -12.45
CA VAL A 239 -14.81 13.78 -13.35
C VAL A 239 -13.54 14.42 -12.78
N VAL A 240 -12.51 13.58 -12.56
CA VAL A 240 -11.20 14.06 -12.10
C VAL A 240 -10.30 14.28 -13.31
N GLY A 241 -9.87 15.51 -13.51
CA GLY A 241 -9.13 15.90 -14.70
C GLY A 241 -10.01 15.94 -15.95
N THR A 242 -9.57 15.32 -17.03
CA THR A 242 -10.26 15.30 -18.33
C THR A 242 -10.78 13.90 -18.63
N ALA A 243 -12.01 13.80 -19.15
CA ALA A 243 -12.57 12.54 -19.61
C ALA A 243 -11.68 11.90 -20.69
N GLY A 244 -11.46 10.59 -20.60
CA GLY A 244 -10.57 9.84 -21.47
C GLY A 244 -9.07 9.92 -21.12
N ALA A 245 -8.67 10.81 -20.21
CA ALA A 245 -7.27 11.04 -19.83
C ALA A 245 -6.94 10.58 -18.39
N GLY A 246 -7.76 9.70 -17.79
CA GLY A 246 -7.64 9.28 -16.39
C GLY A 246 -6.28 8.66 -16.05
N PHE A 247 -5.66 7.93 -16.97
CA PHE A 247 -4.35 7.30 -16.73
C PHE A 247 -3.20 8.30 -16.54
N GLY A 248 -3.32 9.53 -17.07
CA GLY A 248 -2.35 10.60 -16.80
C GLY A 248 -2.22 10.89 -15.30
N ILE A 249 -3.32 10.83 -14.56
CA ILE A 249 -3.33 11.01 -13.10
C ILE A 249 -2.46 9.95 -12.41
N LEU A 250 -2.54 8.70 -12.82
CA LEU A 250 -1.70 7.63 -12.28
C LEU A 250 -0.22 7.85 -12.61
N GLY A 251 0.08 8.25 -13.85
CA GLY A 251 1.46 8.49 -14.31
C GLY A 251 2.18 9.58 -13.51
N GLU A 252 1.49 10.62 -13.13
CA GLU A 252 2.06 11.74 -12.36
C GLU A 252 2.26 11.42 -10.88
N PHE A 253 1.40 10.59 -10.28
CA PHE A 253 1.35 10.41 -8.82
C PHE A 253 1.71 9.00 -8.36
N PHE A 254 2.02 8.08 -9.26
CA PHE A 254 2.37 6.70 -8.94
C PHE A 254 3.85 6.42 -8.66
N PRO A 255 4.81 7.35 -8.81
CA PRO A 255 6.22 7.06 -8.56
C PRO A 255 6.46 6.44 -7.17
N GLN A 256 5.83 6.99 -6.11
CA GLN A 256 6.00 6.51 -4.74
C GLN A 256 5.12 5.31 -4.37
N SER A 257 4.11 4.96 -5.17
CA SER A 257 3.13 3.91 -4.81
C SER A 257 3.78 2.56 -4.53
N ASN A 258 4.62 2.09 -5.44
CA ASN A 258 5.32 0.82 -5.26
C ASN A 258 6.40 0.91 -4.17
N ALA A 259 6.98 2.08 -3.92
CA ALA A 259 7.89 2.28 -2.80
C ALA A 259 7.16 2.18 -1.45
N TYR A 260 5.90 2.62 -1.34
CA TYR A 260 5.09 2.42 -0.13
C TYR A 260 4.75 0.93 0.10
N ALA A 261 4.42 0.19 -0.95
CA ALA A 261 4.26 -1.26 -0.87
C ALA A 261 5.56 -1.97 -0.43
N ALA A 262 6.70 -1.51 -0.98
CA ALA A 262 8.02 -1.99 -0.57
C ALA A 262 8.32 -1.69 0.90
N ALA A 263 7.96 -0.51 1.40
CA ALA A 263 8.12 -0.14 2.81
C ALA A 263 7.28 -1.04 3.73
N SER A 264 6.01 -1.31 3.38
CA SER A 264 5.15 -2.22 4.13
C SER A 264 5.80 -3.61 4.27
N ILE A 265 6.25 -4.20 3.17
CA ILE A 265 6.83 -5.56 3.22
C ILE A 265 8.21 -5.57 3.89
N THR A 266 8.95 -4.48 3.84
CA THR A 266 10.24 -4.35 4.58
C THR A 266 10.00 -4.31 6.09
N GLY A 267 8.91 -3.70 6.55
CA GLY A 267 8.51 -3.76 7.96
C GLY A 267 8.22 -5.18 8.45
N VAL A 268 7.55 -6.00 7.63
CA VAL A 268 7.35 -7.44 7.90
C VAL A 268 8.69 -8.18 7.97
N ALA A 269 9.60 -7.91 7.04
CA ALA A 269 10.94 -8.48 7.07
C ALA A 269 11.70 -8.12 8.36
N GLY A 270 11.57 -6.88 8.82
CA GLY A 270 12.13 -6.42 10.10
C GLY A 270 11.54 -7.18 11.31
N ALA A 271 10.22 -7.39 11.33
CA ALA A 271 9.55 -8.16 12.38
C ALA A 271 10.02 -9.63 12.39
N LEU A 272 10.13 -10.25 11.21
CA LEU A 272 10.66 -11.62 11.07
C LEU A 272 12.11 -11.73 11.55
N HIS A 273 12.97 -10.78 11.17
CA HIS A 273 14.37 -10.74 11.60
C HIS A 273 14.49 -10.64 13.13
N LYS A 274 13.67 -9.75 13.74
CA LYS A 274 13.62 -9.63 15.20
C LYS A 274 13.20 -10.95 15.85
N LYS A 275 12.13 -11.59 15.35
CA LYS A 275 11.69 -12.90 15.86
C LYS A 275 12.79 -13.96 15.74
N ALA A 276 13.49 -14.01 14.61
CA ALA A 276 14.58 -14.96 14.40
C ALA A 276 15.72 -14.75 15.39
N ILE A 277 16.11 -13.50 15.69
CA ILE A 277 17.13 -13.18 16.69
C ILE A 277 16.66 -13.58 18.10
N ASP A 278 15.45 -13.19 18.49
CA ASP A 278 14.91 -13.46 19.82
C ASP A 278 14.84 -14.99 20.06
N TRP A 279 14.36 -15.75 19.07
CA TRP A 279 14.34 -17.21 19.12
C TRP A 279 15.74 -17.82 19.17
N ALA A 280 16.66 -17.33 18.35
CA ALA A 280 18.03 -17.86 18.31
C ALA A 280 18.78 -17.65 19.63
N LYS A 281 18.47 -16.60 20.38
CA LYS A 281 19.02 -16.36 21.73
C LYS A 281 18.44 -17.31 22.77
N LEU A 282 17.17 -17.70 22.62
CA LEU A 282 16.43 -18.51 23.60
C LEU A 282 16.58 -20.02 23.36
N ARG A 283 16.55 -20.45 22.11
CA ARG A 283 16.50 -21.88 21.75
C ARG A 283 17.86 -22.50 21.86
N ILE A 284 17.97 -23.58 22.67
CA ILE A 284 19.17 -24.43 22.77
C ILE A 284 19.02 -25.63 21.84
N GLN A 285 20.01 -25.82 20.97
CA GLN A 285 20.11 -27.00 20.12
C GLN A 285 21.59 -27.31 19.87
N GLY A 286 21.95 -28.58 19.79
CA GLY A 286 23.38 -28.98 19.70
C GLY A 286 24.21 -28.55 20.93
N GLY A 287 23.58 -28.50 22.13
CA GLY A 287 24.23 -28.21 23.40
C GLY A 287 24.47 -26.72 23.71
N ARG A 288 24.03 -25.78 22.84
CA ARG A 288 24.20 -24.33 23.03
C ARG A 288 23.06 -23.52 22.35
N PRO A 289 22.88 -22.25 22.72
CA PRO A 289 21.92 -21.38 22.05
C PRO A 289 22.17 -21.31 20.53
N LEU A 290 21.08 -21.22 19.73
CA LEU A 290 21.20 -21.16 18.27
C LEU A 290 22.06 -19.98 17.81
N ILE A 291 22.02 -18.84 18.50
CA ILE A 291 22.80 -17.64 18.17
C ILE A 291 24.34 -17.89 18.25
N GLU A 292 24.79 -18.93 18.91
CA GLU A 292 26.22 -19.31 19.02
C GLU A 292 26.69 -20.18 17.85
N HIS A 293 25.80 -20.64 16.98
CA HIS A 293 26.15 -21.38 15.78
C HIS A 293 26.48 -20.44 14.62
N ASP A 294 27.66 -20.60 14.02
CA ASP A 294 28.15 -19.69 12.97
C ASP A 294 27.22 -19.59 11.76
N GLY A 295 26.61 -20.70 11.35
CA GLY A 295 25.62 -20.71 10.25
C GLY A 295 24.39 -19.83 10.53
N ILE A 296 23.86 -19.90 11.75
CA ILE A 296 22.72 -19.07 12.18
C ILE A 296 23.14 -17.59 12.24
N ARG A 297 24.32 -17.30 12.80
CA ARG A 297 24.83 -15.92 12.88
C ARG A 297 25.03 -15.31 11.49
N ALA A 298 25.62 -16.05 10.56
CA ALA A 298 25.81 -15.60 9.18
C ALA A 298 24.45 -15.33 8.49
N GLN A 299 23.47 -16.23 8.68
CA GLN A 299 22.13 -16.08 8.11
C GLN A 299 21.39 -14.86 8.67
N LEU A 300 21.48 -14.60 9.99
CA LEU A 300 20.90 -13.41 10.61
C LEU A 300 21.55 -12.12 10.09
N ALA A 301 22.85 -12.11 9.84
CA ALA A 301 23.55 -10.97 9.24
C ALA A 301 23.12 -10.74 7.78
N GLU A 302 22.93 -11.80 6.99
CA GLU A 302 22.43 -11.70 5.62
C GLU A 302 20.99 -11.18 5.57
N MET A 303 20.11 -11.62 6.50
CA MET A 303 18.76 -11.05 6.65
C MET A 303 18.83 -9.53 6.88
N ARG A 304 19.71 -9.06 7.76
CA ARG A 304 19.91 -7.65 8.05
C ARG A 304 20.38 -6.88 6.82
N MET A 305 21.33 -7.42 6.07
CA MET A 305 21.81 -6.83 4.81
C MET A 305 20.65 -6.64 3.80
N LEU A 306 19.80 -7.64 3.62
CA LEU A 306 18.66 -7.57 2.72
C LEU A 306 17.65 -6.49 3.13
N ILE A 307 17.40 -6.35 4.44
CA ILE A 307 16.50 -5.29 4.96
C ILE A 307 17.09 -3.92 4.70
N ASP A 308 18.36 -3.70 5.04
CA ASP A 308 19.01 -2.39 4.90
C ASP A 308 19.16 -2.00 3.43
N ALA A 309 19.46 -2.95 2.53
CA ALA A 309 19.51 -2.72 1.09
C ALA A 309 18.12 -2.31 0.54
N SER A 310 17.07 -3.03 0.94
CA SER A 310 15.68 -2.70 0.56
C SER A 310 15.29 -1.32 1.05
N ARG A 311 15.53 -1.02 2.32
CA ARG A 311 15.23 0.28 2.94
C ARG A 311 15.95 1.42 2.24
N SER A 312 17.24 1.28 1.95
CA SER A 312 18.03 2.30 1.27
C SER A 312 17.49 2.58 -0.14
N TYR A 313 17.07 1.53 -0.86
CA TYR A 313 16.48 1.67 -2.19
C TYR A 313 15.12 2.36 -2.14
N ILE A 314 14.28 2.02 -1.16
CA ILE A 314 12.97 2.66 -0.91
C ILE A 314 13.14 4.13 -0.57
N HIS A 315 14.04 4.46 0.35
CA HIS A 315 14.29 5.84 0.78
C HIS A 315 14.77 6.71 -0.40
N ARG A 316 15.68 6.18 -1.21
CA ARG A 316 16.11 6.85 -2.44
C ARG A 316 14.95 7.09 -3.40
N ALA A 317 14.12 6.07 -3.64
CA ALA A 317 12.97 6.19 -4.53
C ALA A 317 11.96 7.22 -4.03
N CYS A 318 11.62 7.21 -2.74
CA CYS A 318 10.68 8.16 -2.15
C CYS A 318 11.21 9.59 -2.18
N TRP A 319 12.47 9.80 -1.83
CA TRP A 319 13.07 11.12 -1.87
C TRP A 319 13.10 11.69 -3.30
N LEU A 320 13.54 10.89 -4.27
CA LEU A 320 13.57 11.30 -5.67
C LEU A 320 12.18 11.47 -6.29
N ALA A 321 11.15 10.78 -5.79
CA ALA A 321 9.77 11.00 -6.24
C ALA A 321 9.29 12.43 -5.93
N ASP A 322 9.73 12.99 -4.81
CA ASP A 322 9.41 14.36 -4.40
C ASP A 322 10.39 15.42 -4.95
N HIS A 323 11.56 14.99 -5.47
CA HIS A 323 12.65 15.84 -5.95
C HIS A 323 13.14 15.37 -7.32
N GLN A 324 12.21 15.25 -8.28
CA GLN A 324 12.48 14.65 -9.58
C GLN A 324 13.56 15.40 -10.40
N GLU A 325 13.74 16.69 -10.15
CA GLU A 325 14.78 17.53 -10.74
C GLU A 325 16.21 17.06 -10.40
N HIS A 326 16.37 16.23 -9.36
CA HIS A 326 17.66 15.66 -8.96
C HIS A 326 17.97 14.29 -9.62
N GLY A 327 17.26 13.93 -10.68
CA GLY A 327 17.58 12.74 -11.48
C GLY A 327 16.62 11.57 -11.20
N TRP A 328 15.32 11.82 -11.32
CA TRP A 328 14.32 10.76 -11.27
C TRP A 328 14.52 9.74 -12.40
N ASP A 329 14.71 8.49 -12.02
CA ASP A 329 14.70 7.32 -12.91
C ASP A 329 13.38 6.58 -12.73
N LYS A 330 12.61 6.43 -13.82
CA LYS A 330 11.28 5.79 -13.79
C LYS A 330 11.32 4.33 -13.28
N THR A 331 12.47 3.65 -13.37
CA THR A 331 12.63 2.29 -12.81
C THR A 331 12.52 2.28 -11.28
N LEU A 332 12.78 3.41 -10.61
CA LEU A 332 12.58 3.58 -9.17
C LEU A 332 11.11 3.45 -8.77
N GLY A 333 10.17 3.66 -9.69
CA GLY A 333 8.74 3.43 -9.45
C GLY A 333 8.32 1.96 -9.43
N VAL A 334 9.22 1.00 -9.70
CA VAL A 334 8.88 -0.43 -9.79
C VAL A 334 9.89 -1.36 -9.11
N LEU A 335 11.18 -1.16 -9.30
CA LEU A 335 12.23 -2.09 -8.83
C LEU A 335 12.37 -2.21 -7.31
N PRO A 336 12.21 -1.14 -6.50
CA PRO A 336 12.28 -1.26 -5.04
C PRO A 336 11.25 -2.25 -4.48
N LYS A 337 10.03 -2.28 -5.03
CA LYS A 337 8.99 -3.22 -4.59
C LYS A 337 9.36 -4.68 -4.94
N ALA A 338 9.84 -4.93 -6.14
CA ALA A 338 10.26 -6.26 -6.54
C ALA A 338 11.41 -6.78 -5.66
N MET A 339 12.42 -5.93 -5.39
CA MET A 339 13.52 -6.27 -4.50
C MET A 339 13.05 -6.55 -3.07
N ALA A 340 12.29 -5.64 -2.48
CA ALA A 340 11.84 -5.76 -1.08
C ALA A 340 10.95 -6.98 -0.86
N SER A 341 10.03 -7.28 -1.78
CA SER A 341 9.16 -8.45 -1.66
C SER A 341 9.91 -9.78 -1.79
N GLN A 342 10.90 -9.87 -2.67
CA GLN A 342 11.77 -11.05 -2.77
C GLN A 342 12.64 -11.22 -1.52
N ALA A 343 13.20 -10.12 -1.01
CA ALA A 343 13.98 -10.13 0.23
C ALA A 343 13.12 -10.57 1.43
N ALA A 344 11.93 -10.02 1.59
CA ALA A 344 11.01 -10.38 2.66
C ALA A 344 10.59 -11.84 2.60
N TRP A 345 10.32 -12.38 1.41
CA TRP A 345 10.01 -13.80 1.23
C TRP A 345 11.18 -14.71 1.63
N LYS A 346 12.40 -14.37 1.22
CA LYS A 346 13.61 -15.10 1.63
C LYS A 346 13.80 -15.05 3.15
N ILE A 347 13.64 -13.89 3.77
CA ILE A 347 13.72 -13.70 5.21
C ILE A 347 12.64 -14.51 5.93
N ALA A 348 11.42 -14.57 5.40
CA ALA A 348 10.32 -15.33 5.98
C ALA A 348 10.60 -16.83 6.02
N THR A 349 11.10 -17.40 4.92
CA THR A 349 11.47 -18.80 4.85
C THR A 349 12.61 -19.12 5.83
N TRP A 350 13.61 -18.29 5.91
CA TRP A 350 14.73 -18.47 6.86
C TRP A 350 14.32 -18.31 8.32
N CYS A 351 13.44 -17.36 8.63
CA CYS A 351 12.89 -17.21 9.97
C CYS A 351 12.17 -18.49 10.40
N MET A 352 11.36 -19.09 9.51
CA MET A 352 10.67 -20.34 9.76
C MET A 352 11.67 -21.51 9.98
N GLU A 353 12.72 -21.60 9.17
CA GLU A 353 13.78 -22.60 9.31
C GLU A 353 14.51 -22.47 10.66
N ILE A 354 14.88 -21.25 11.07
CA ILE A 354 15.55 -21.00 12.37
C ILE A 354 14.65 -21.42 13.54
N HIS A 355 13.33 -21.26 13.42
CA HIS A 355 12.38 -21.70 14.44
C HIS A 355 12.15 -23.24 14.39
N GLY A 356 12.48 -23.91 13.28
CA GLY A 356 12.20 -25.33 13.06
C GLY A 356 10.70 -25.62 13.15
N GLY A 357 10.33 -26.74 13.80
CA GLY A 357 8.91 -27.10 13.96
C GLY A 357 8.05 -26.04 14.65
N HIS A 358 8.61 -25.24 15.54
CA HIS A 358 7.90 -24.12 16.19
C HIS A 358 7.50 -23.03 15.18
N GLY A 359 8.30 -22.78 14.15
CA GLY A 359 7.98 -21.81 13.10
C GLY A 359 6.76 -22.18 12.26
N TYR A 360 6.44 -23.47 12.21
CA TYR A 360 5.27 -24.00 11.48
C TYR A 360 3.98 -23.97 12.31
N MET A 361 4.08 -23.86 13.64
CA MET A 361 2.94 -23.79 14.55
C MET A 361 2.39 -22.36 14.63
N LYS A 362 1.06 -22.22 14.60
CA LYS A 362 0.39 -20.91 14.62
C LYS A 362 0.71 -20.07 15.86
N GLU A 363 0.86 -20.71 17.03
CA GLU A 363 1.06 -20.07 18.34
C GLU A 363 2.36 -19.25 18.45
N PHE A 364 3.38 -19.54 17.63
CA PHE A 364 4.63 -18.79 17.65
C PHE A 364 4.59 -17.52 16.76
N GLY A 365 3.52 -17.31 16.00
CA GLY A 365 3.30 -16.13 15.19
C GLY A 365 4.18 -15.99 13.94
N VAL A 366 5.11 -16.93 13.70
CA VAL A 366 5.94 -16.94 12.46
C VAL A 366 5.08 -17.28 11.26
N ALA A 367 4.17 -18.26 11.40
CA ALA A 367 3.27 -18.68 10.33
C ALA A 367 2.42 -17.52 9.77
N LYS A 368 1.96 -16.59 10.63
CA LYS A 368 1.26 -15.38 10.19
C LYS A 368 2.17 -14.49 9.35
N LEU A 369 3.35 -14.17 9.83
CA LEU A 369 4.30 -13.31 9.12
C LEU A 369 4.78 -13.91 7.80
N VAL A 370 4.89 -15.24 7.69
CA VAL A 370 5.21 -15.96 6.44
C VAL A 370 4.08 -15.78 5.42
N ARG A 371 2.82 -15.90 5.86
CA ARG A 371 1.65 -15.65 5.01
C ARG A 371 1.60 -14.20 4.54
N ASP A 372 1.89 -13.25 5.42
CA ASP A 372 1.98 -11.83 5.10
C ASP A 372 3.13 -11.54 4.11
N ALA A 373 4.29 -12.16 4.29
CA ALA A 373 5.45 -11.96 3.41
C ALA A 373 5.20 -12.35 1.96
N ALA A 374 4.24 -13.24 1.69
CA ALA A 374 3.86 -13.64 0.34
C ALA A 374 3.05 -12.56 -0.41
N ALA A 375 2.40 -11.62 0.28
CA ALA A 375 1.44 -10.69 -0.30
C ALA A 375 2.01 -9.90 -1.48
N PHE A 376 3.14 -9.24 -1.31
CA PHE A 376 3.72 -8.37 -2.33
C PHE A 376 4.58 -9.07 -3.39
N LEU A 377 4.63 -10.39 -3.42
CA LEU A 377 5.09 -11.11 -4.61
C LEU A 377 4.12 -10.89 -5.79
N HIS A 378 2.85 -10.59 -5.50
CA HIS A 378 1.75 -10.49 -6.46
C HIS A 378 1.05 -9.13 -6.44
N SER A 379 0.80 -8.55 -5.26
CA SER A 379 0.10 -7.27 -5.11
C SER A 379 0.95 -6.09 -5.62
N ASP A 380 0.30 -5.01 -6.00
CA ASP A 380 0.91 -3.83 -6.63
C ASP A 380 1.80 -4.18 -7.84
N GLY A 381 1.32 -5.15 -8.63
CA GLY A 381 2.00 -5.71 -9.79
C GLY A 381 2.81 -6.97 -9.45
N VAL A 382 2.57 -8.03 -10.21
CA VAL A 382 3.39 -9.25 -10.16
C VAL A 382 4.84 -8.92 -10.50
N ASN A 383 5.80 -9.39 -9.71
CA ASN A 383 7.21 -9.02 -9.87
C ASN A 383 7.76 -9.22 -11.29
N ARG A 384 7.34 -10.29 -11.99
CA ARG A 384 7.73 -10.51 -13.39
C ARG A 384 7.26 -9.40 -14.33
N THR A 385 6.03 -8.89 -14.13
CA THR A 385 5.50 -7.75 -14.89
C THR A 385 6.26 -6.47 -14.57
N LEU A 386 6.65 -6.25 -13.29
CA LEU A 386 7.45 -5.10 -12.89
C LEU A 386 8.86 -5.12 -13.51
N PHE A 387 9.50 -6.28 -13.56
CA PHE A 387 10.80 -6.43 -14.26
C PHE A 387 10.67 -6.15 -15.75
N LEU A 388 9.60 -6.63 -16.41
CA LEU A 388 9.37 -6.33 -17.82
C LEU A 388 9.10 -4.84 -18.04
N LYS A 389 8.31 -4.21 -17.16
CA LYS A 389 8.11 -2.75 -17.21
C LYS A 389 9.42 -1.99 -17.04
N ALA A 390 10.26 -2.38 -16.07
CA ALA A 390 11.57 -1.75 -15.88
C ALA A 390 12.47 -1.92 -17.12
N ALA A 391 12.50 -3.12 -17.71
CA ALA A 391 13.26 -3.38 -18.95
C ALA A 391 12.77 -2.49 -20.11
N ASN A 392 11.46 -2.35 -20.28
CA ASN A 392 10.90 -1.46 -21.30
C ASN A 392 11.30 0.01 -21.05
N LEU A 393 11.30 0.45 -19.78
CA LEU A 393 11.76 1.81 -19.44
C LEU A 393 13.25 2.02 -19.66
N MET A 394 14.08 0.98 -19.56
CA MET A 394 15.54 1.06 -19.78
C MET A 394 15.93 1.01 -21.24
N PHE A 395 15.18 0.26 -22.06
CA PHE A 395 15.64 -0.09 -23.41
C PHE A 395 14.78 0.49 -24.54
N HIS A 396 13.60 1.03 -24.23
CA HIS A 396 12.65 1.55 -25.23
C HIS A 396 12.16 2.98 -24.90
N SER A 397 12.88 3.71 -24.05
CA SER A 397 12.58 5.12 -23.72
C SER A 397 13.16 6.11 -24.73
#